data_544b4bf824f658588ecac5627132a2a9
#
_entry.id   544b4bf824f658588ecac5627132a2a9
#
_cell.length_a   1.000
_cell.length_b   1.000
_cell.length_c   1.000
_cell.angle_alpha   90.00
_cell.angle_beta   90.00
_cell.angle_gamma   90.00
#
_symmetry.space_group_name_H-M   'P 1'
#
loop_
_entity.id
_entity.type
_entity.pdbx_description
1 polymer ?
#
loop_
_entity_poly.entity_id
_entity_poly.type
_entity_poly.pdbx_seq_one_letter_code
_entity_poly.pdbx_strand_id
1 'polypeptide(L)'
;MAFNTDPKSTNFLSPLGYRFQIKKMPTVNFFAQAVAIPSITVGEIPLPTAFSTKLQFPGDLVTFGDLVVTFRVDEDMANYLEIFNWIKSITRIDGFDAAEGQATAWGKEIDSPMGEEKVFSDATLHVLNSAMNPNKEITFTDVYPTGLTDVPFNTTLSDVDYVECTATFKFRKFDFVS
;
A
#
# COMPACT_ATOMS: atom_id res chain seq x y z
N MET A 1 14.46 23.82 36.49
CA MET A 1 14.94 22.64 35.73
C MET A 1 14.68 22.88 34.26
N ALA A 2 15.71 23.08 33.46
CA ALA A 2 15.54 23.20 32.02
C ALA A 2 15.22 21.80 31.44
N PHE A 3 14.02 21.63 30.90
CA PHE A 3 13.71 20.43 30.14
C PHE A 3 14.52 20.50 28.84
N ASN A 4 15.46 19.59 28.70
CA ASN A 4 16.15 19.44 27.40
C ASN A 4 15.14 18.84 26.42
N THR A 5 14.49 19.73 25.64
CA THR A 5 13.48 19.40 24.63
C THR A 5 14.08 19.25 23.24
N ASP A 6 15.41 19.26 23.14
CA ASP A 6 16.07 19.12 21.85
C ASP A 6 15.84 17.70 21.29
N PRO A 7 15.51 17.58 19.99
CA PRO A 7 15.29 16.28 19.37
C PRO A 7 16.60 15.49 19.38
N LYS A 8 16.50 14.18 19.62
CA LYS A 8 17.67 13.27 19.63
C LYS A 8 18.40 13.22 18.28
N SER A 9 17.73 13.55 17.19
CA SER A 9 18.29 13.61 15.86
C SER A 9 17.91 14.92 15.18
N THR A 10 18.88 15.62 14.65
CA THR A 10 18.72 16.86 13.87
C THR A 10 18.71 16.58 12.36
N ASN A 11 18.90 15.34 11.95
CA ASN A 11 18.87 14.95 10.55
C ASN A 11 17.42 14.79 10.05
N PHE A 12 17.15 15.36 8.89
CA PHE A 12 15.86 15.20 8.23
C PHE A 12 15.75 13.86 7.52
N LEU A 13 14.55 13.33 7.41
CA LEU A 13 14.26 12.13 6.67
C LEU A 13 14.47 12.36 5.17
N SER A 14 15.26 11.48 4.52
CA SER A 14 15.43 11.51 3.08
C SER A 14 14.25 10.81 2.38
N PRO A 15 13.59 11.46 1.42
CA PRO A 15 12.50 10.83 0.68
C PRO A 15 12.97 9.74 -0.29
N LEU A 16 14.26 9.66 -0.58
CA LEU A 16 14.86 8.70 -1.51
C LEU A 16 15.21 7.36 -0.87
N GLY A 17 15.27 7.30 0.45
CA GLY A 17 15.68 6.12 1.19
C GLY A 17 14.51 5.27 1.66
N TYR A 18 14.01 4.37 0.81
CA TYR A 18 13.00 3.40 1.21
C TYR A 18 13.14 2.09 0.45
N ARG A 19 12.59 1.01 1.01
CA ARG A 19 12.41 -0.28 0.35
C ARG A 19 11.00 -0.76 0.67
N PHE A 20 10.23 -1.00 -0.36
CA PHE A 20 8.86 -1.50 -0.26
C PHE A 20 8.80 -2.96 -0.71
N GLN A 21 8.03 -3.78 -0.02
CA GLN A 21 7.85 -5.20 -0.34
C GLN A 21 6.41 -5.62 -0.05
N ILE A 22 5.79 -6.28 -1.03
CA ILE A 22 4.54 -7.01 -0.85
C ILE A 22 4.83 -8.49 -1.03
N LYS A 23 4.41 -9.31 -0.09
CA LYS A 23 4.73 -10.74 -0.06
C LYS A 23 4.27 -11.48 -1.31
N LYS A 24 3.10 -11.11 -1.86
CA LYS A 24 2.52 -11.74 -3.05
C LYS A 24 3.10 -11.24 -4.38
N MET A 25 3.79 -10.12 -4.43
CA MET A 25 4.15 -9.45 -5.68
C MET A 25 5.63 -9.05 -5.71
N PRO A 26 6.53 -10.02 -5.90
CA PRO A 26 7.97 -9.75 -5.89
C PRO A 26 8.41 -8.85 -7.06
N THR A 27 7.75 -8.94 -8.22
CA THR A 27 8.10 -8.16 -9.41
C THR A 27 7.77 -6.67 -9.24
N VAL A 28 6.62 -6.34 -8.64
CA VAL A 28 6.24 -4.96 -8.31
C VAL A 28 7.21 -4.33 -7.32
N ASN A 29 7.71 -5.10 -6.37
CA ASN A 29 8.65 -4.61 -5.36
C ASN A 29 9.93 -4.05 -5.99
N PHE A 30 10.41 -4.65 -7.07
CA PHE A 30 11.63 -4.21 -7.75
C PHE A 30 11.43 -2.89 -8.52
N PHE A 31 10.26 -2.69 -9.12
CA PHE A 31 9.95 -1.54 -9.96
C PHE A 31 9.22 -0.40 -9.24
N ALA A 32 8.97 -0.52 -7.92
CA ALA A 32 8.30 0.51 -7.14
C ALA A 32 9.14 1.80 -7.09
N GLN A 33 8.53 2.92 -7.50
CA GLN A 33 9.18 4.23 -7.57
C GLN A 33 8.72 5.17 -6.47
N ALA A 34 7.46 5.11 -6.09
CA ALA A 34 6.91 5.93 -5.03
C ALA A 34 5.93 5.14 -4.17
N VAL A 35 6.05 5.30 -2.87
CA VAL A 35 5.13 4.75 -1.87
C VAL A 35 4.88 5.83 -0.83
N ALA A 36 3.63 6.08 -0.51
CA ALA A 36 3.25 7.01 0.53
C ALA A 36 2.75 6.27 1.77
N ILE A 37 3.16 6.72 2.95
CA ILE A 37 2.56 6.26 4.20
C ILE A 37 1.12 6.79 4.25
N PRO A 38 0.11 5.94 4.43
CA PRO A 38 -1.27 6.35 4.43
C PRO A 38 -1.61 7.34 5.55
N SER A 39 -2.57 8.22 5.28
CA SER A 39 -3.10 9.13 6.29
C SER A 39 -3.89 8.40 7.36
N ILE A 40 -3.92 8.98 8.56
CA ILE A 40 -4.74 8.50 9.68
C ILE A 40 -5.71 9.62 10.05
N THR A 41 -6.98 9.30 10.12
CA THR A 41 -8.03 10.24 10.52
C THR A 41 -8.82 9.65 11.67
N VAL A 42 -9.03 10.45 12.71
CA VAL A 42 -9.86 10.11 13.87
C VAL A 42 -11.22 10.78 13.71
N GLY A 43 -12.29 10.05 13.96
CA GLY A 43 -13.64 10.60 13.92
C GLY A 43 -13.84 11.69 14.98
N GLU A 44 -14.70 12.65 14.69
CA GLU A 44 -15.06 13.76 15.60
C GLU A 44 -16.53 13.65 16.00
N ILE A 45 -16.81 13.88 17.27
CA ILE A 45 -18.18 13.92 17.82
C ILE A 45 -18.50 15.37 18.13
N PRO A 46 -19.39 16.03 17.36
CA PRO A 46 -19.81 17.39 17.66
C PRO A 46 -20.80 17.40 18.83
N LEU A 47 -20.49 18.15 19.87
CA LEU A 47 -21.43 18.44 20.95
C LEU A 47 -22.12 19.79 20.72
N PRO A 48 -23.46 19.84 20.70
CA PRO A 48 -24.18 21.08 20.63
C PRO A 48 -24.00 21.86 21.95
N THR A 49 -23.60 23.13 21.85
CA THR A 49 -23.54 24.03 22.97
C THR A 49 -24.68 25.07 22.90
N ALA A 50 -25.04 25.65 24.02
CA ALA A 50 -26.08 26.69 24.07
C ALA A 50 -25.69 28.00 23.34
N PHE A 51 -24.44 28.15 22.96
CA PHE A 51 -23.90 29.28 22.20
C PHE A 51 -23.42 28.86 20.84
N SER A 52 -23.18 29.79 19.94
CA SER A 52 -22.84 29.58 18.51
C SER A 52 -21.59 28.73 18.22
N THR A 53 -20.90 28.24 19.24
CA THR A 53 -19.67 27.46 19.13
C THR A 53 -19.97 25.96 19.27
N LYS A 54 -19.48 25.14 18.34
CA LYS A 54 -19.51 23.68 18.44
C LYS A 54 -18.26 23.22 19.19
N LEU A 55 -18.43 22.46 20.26
CA LEU A 55 -17.34 21.71 20.89
C LEU A 55 -17.16 20.38 20.16
N GLN A 56 -15.94 20.06 19.77
CA GLN A 56 -15.61 18.80 19.14
C GLN A 56 -14.86 17.92 20.14
N PHE A 57 -15.30 16.68 20.23
CA PHE A 57 -14.64 15.64 21.01
C PHE A 57 -14.06 14.56 20.08
N PRO A 58 -12.91 13.96 20.42
CA PRO A 58 -12.38 12.84 19.67
C PRO A 58 -13.35 11.65 19.74
N GLY A 59 -13.64 11.07 18.59
CA GLY A 59 -14.39 9.83 18.48
C GLY A 59 -13.48 8.59 18.58
N ASP A 60 -14.09 7.43 18.62
CA ASP A 60 -13.39 6.13 18.77
C ASP A 60 -13.02 5.50 17.41
N LEU A 61 -13.52 6.07 16.30
CA LEU A 61 -13.30 5.51 14.97
C LEU A 61 -12.02 6.06 14.34
N VAL A 62 -11.10 5.17 14.00
CA VAL A 62 -9.91 5.47 13.20
C VAL A 62 -10.13 5.02 11.77
N THR A 63 -9.87 5.91 10.82
CA THR A 63 -9.93 5.62 9.39
C THR A 63 -8.55 5.79 8.79
N PHE A 64 -8.10 4.79 8.03
CA PHE A 64 -6.86 4.85 7.28
C PHE A 64 -7.13 5.25 5.84
N GLY A 65 -6.25 6.06 5.28
CA GLY A 65 -6.22 6.37 3.86
C GLY A 65 -5.75 5.16 3.04
N ASP A 66 -5.64 5.35 1.73
CA ASP A 66 -5.21 4.31 0.82
C ASP A 66 -3.68 4.21 0.77
N LEU A 67 -3.17 2.99 0.64
CA LEU A 67 -1.78 2.74 0.32
C LEU A 67 -1.61 2.83 -1.20
N VAL A 68 -0.95 3.88 -1.65
CA VAL A 68 -0.72 4.16 -3.07
C VAL A 68 0.72 3.83 -3.41
N VAL A 69 0.90 3.00 -4.43
CA VAL A 69 2.20 2.55 -4.93
C VAL A 69 2.30 2.88 -6.40
N THR A 70 3.27 3.71 -6.77
CA THR A 70 3.59 3.99 -8.18
C THR A 70 4.79 3.15 -8.59
N PHE A 71 4.69 2.48 -9.73
CA PHE A 71 5.72 1.61 -10.26
C PHE A 71 5.87 1.78 -11.77
N ARG A 72 7.06 1.48 -12.29
CA ARG A 72 7.29 1.39 -13.74
C ARG A 72 6.79 0.07 -14.27
N VAL A 73 6.11 0.13 -15.40
CA VAL A 73 5.66 -1.06 -16.09
C VAL A 73 6.85 -1.70 -16.81
N ASP A 74 7.03 -3.01 -16.59
CA ASP A 74 8.04 -3.82 -17.24
C ASP A 74 7.68 -4.06 -18.72
N GLU A 75 8.68 -4.32 -19.58
CA GLU A 75 8.48 -4.59 -21.02
C GLU A 75 7.53 -5.76 -21.27
N ASP A 76 7.63 -6.81 -20.45
CA ASP A 76 6.74 -7.98 -20.49
C ASP A 76 5.42 -7.76 -19.76
N MET A 77 5.20 -6.59 -19.16
CA MET A 77 4.04 -6.24 -18.31
C MET A 77 3.81 -7.22 -17.15
N ALA A 78 4.84 -7.94 -16.72
CA ALA A 78 4.72 -8.97 -15.69
C ALA A 78 4.20 -8.39 -14.37
N ASN A 79 4.73 -7.25 -13.95
CA ASN A 79 4.31 -6.56 -12.72
C ASN A 79 2.85 -6.05 -12.79
N TYR A 80 2.42 -5.53 -13.94
CA TYR A 80 1.03 -5.14 -14.16
C TYR A 80 0.08 -6.35 -14.10
N LEU A 81 0.46 -7.43 -14.77
CA LEU A 81 -0.31 -8.68 -14.79
C LEU A 81 -0.41 -9.33 -13.40
N GLU A 82 0.61 -9.24 -12.57
CA GLU A 82 0.55 -9.70 -11.18
C GLU A 82 -0.61 -9.04 -10.42
N ILE A 83 -0.71 -7.71 -10.47
CA ILE A 83 -1.77 -6.96 -9.78
C ILE A 83 -3.13 -7.23 -10.43
N PHE A 84 -3.19 -7.24 -11.76
CA PHE A 84 -4.42 -7.51 -12.50
C PHE A 84 -4.99 -8.89 -12.16
N ASN A 85 -4.15 -9.92 -12.15
CA ASN A 85 -4.56 -11.28 -11.80
C ASN A 85 -5.01 -11.38 -10.34
N TRP A 86 -4.37 -10.64 -9.45
CA TRP A 86 -4.82 -10.57 -8.05
C TRP A 86 -6.21 -9.94 -7.94
N ILE A 87 -6.45 -8.78 -8.58
CA ILE A 87 -7.78 -8.15 -8.64
C ILE A 87 -8.81 -9.12 -9.22
N LYS A 88 -8.46 -9.79 -10.32
CA LYS A 88 -9.30 -10.77 -10.99
C LYS A 88 -9.66 -11.95 -10.08
N SER A 89 -8.70 -12.44 -9.30
CA SER A 89 -8.92 -13.53 -8.34
C SER A 89 -9.86 -13.16 -7.20
N ILE A 90 -9.85 -11.87 -6.77
CA ILE A 90 -10.75 -11.36 -5.74
C ILE A 90 -12.18 -11.21 -6.28
N THR A 91 -12.31 -10.69 -7.51
CA THR A 91 -13.61 -10.31 -8.10
C THR A 91 -14.33 -11.47 -8.77
N ARG A 92 -13.64 -12.60 -9.04
CA ARG A 92 -14.20 -13.79 -9.71
C ARG A 92 -14.91 -13.46 -11.04
N ILE A 93 -14.33 -12.57 -11.83
CA ILE A 93 -14.90 -12.09 -13.11
C ILE A 93 -15.18 -13.26 -14.08
N ASP A 94 -14.34 -14.29 -14.09
CA ASP A 94 -14.46 -15.42 -15.01
C ASP A 94 -15.38 -16.57 -14.49
N GLY A 95 -16.10 -16.36 -13.40
CA GLY A 95 -16.96 -17.36 -12.76
C GLY A 95 -16.22 -18.18 -11.68
N PHE A 96 -16.98 -19.08 -11.03
CA PHE A 96 -16.47 -19.87 -9.90
C PHE A 96 -15.40 -20.88 -10.32
N ASP A 97 -15.53 -21.50 -11.49
CA ASP A 97 -14.63 -22.54 -11.97
C ASP A 97 -13.26 -22.00 -12.37
N ALA A 98 -13.22 -20.77 -12.92
CA ALA A 98 -11.98 -20.12 -13.30
C ALA A 98 -11.15 -19.66 -12.08
N ALA A 99 -11.80 -19.34 -10.96
CA ALA A 99 -11.13 -18.98 -9.73
C ALA A 99 -10.38 -20.14 -9.08
N GLU A 100 -10.88 -21.39 -9.23
CA GLU A 100 -10.18 -22.59 -8.76
C GLU A 100 -8.90 -22.88 -9.57
N GLY A 101 -8.94 -22.70 -10.89
CA GLY A 101 -7.79 -22.91 -11.76
C GLY A 101 -6.66 -21.91 -11.57
N GLN A 102 -6.99 -20.64 -11.30
CA GLN A 102 -5.99 -19.60 -11.05
C GLN A 102 -5.41 -19.66 -9.62
N ALA A 103 -6.18 -20.13 -8.66
CA ALA A 103 -5.70 -20.34 -7.30
C ALA A 103 -4.58 -21.39 -7.22
N THR A 104 -4.54 -22.34 -8.14
CA THR A 104 -3.48 -23.36 -8.23
C THR A 104 -2.20 -22.84 -8.87
N ALA A 105 -2.26 -21.77 -9.69
CA ALA A 105 -1.08 -21.17 -10.33
C ALA A 105 -0.26 -20.30 -9.36
N TRP A 106 -0.88 -19.75 -8.31
CA TRP A 106 -0.25 -18.82 -7.36
C TRP A 106 0.11 -19.41 -6.00
N GLY A 107 -0.07 -20.68 -5.78
CA GLY A 107 0.32 -21.28 -4.51
C GLY A 107 -0.34 -22.62 -4.26
N LYS A 108 0.42 -23.66 -4.46
CA LYS A 108 0.19 -24.96 -3.92
C LYS A 108 0.30 -24.84 -2.40
N GLU A 109 -0.75 -25.12 -1.71
CA GLU A 109 -1.00 -25.16 -0.27
C GLU A 109 -1.93 -24.05 0.22
N ILE A 110 -3.23 -24.31 0.08
CA ILE A 110 -4.21 -23.69 0.94
C ILE A 110 -5.13 -24.80 1.42
N ASP A 111 -4.78 -25.30 2.56
CA ASP A 111 -5.58 -26.28 3.32
C ASP A 111 -6.45 -25.51 4.36
N SER A 112 -7.04 -24.40 3.94
CA SER A 112 -7.96 -23.64 4.79
C SER A 112 -9.32 -23.56 4.13
N PRO A 113 -10.39 -24.04 4.78
CA PRO A 113 -11.74 -24.07 4.20
C PRO A 113 -12.36 -22.68 3.98
N MET A 114 -11.68 -21.60 4.32
CA MET A 114 -12.15 -20.21 4.18
C MET A 114 -11.13 -19.25 3.57
N GLY A 115 -10.32 -19.67 2.64
CA GLY A 115 -9.66 -18.82 1.63
C GLY A 115 -9.13 -17.41 1.98
N GLU A 116 -8.91 -17.07 3.24
CA GLU A 116 -8.46 -15.74 3.64
C GLU A 116 -7.07 -15.40 3.08
N GLU A 117 -6.17 -16.37 3.01
CA GLU A 117 -4.83 -16.18 2.42
C GLU A 117 -4.83 -15.91 0.90
N LYS A 118 -5.94 -16.21 0.20
CA LYS A 118 -6.05 -15.95 -1.25
C LYS A 118 -6.35 -14.49 -1.56
N VAL A 119 -7.07 -13.81 -0.69
CA VAL A 119 -7.51 -12.43 -0.89
C VAL A 119 -6.49 -11.44 -0.37
N PHE A 120 -5.93 -11.70 0.80
CA PHE A 120 -5.06 -10.77 1.52
C PHE A 120 -3.58 -11.11 1.40
N SER A 121 -2.74 -10.12 1.59
CA SER A 121 -1.28 -10.24 1.69
C SER A 121 -0.77 -9.27 2.74
N ASP A 122 0.48 -9.44 3.14
CA ASP A 122 1.17 -8.48 3.97
C ASP A 122 2.15 -7.66 3.14
N ALA A 123 2.33 -6.40 3.54
CA ALA A 123 3.32 -5.52 2.94
C ALA A 123 4.20 -4.89 4.02
N THR A 124 5.44 -4.59 3.64
CA THR A 124 6.42 -3.98 4.53
C THR A 124 7.10 -2.81 3.82
N LEU A 125 7.18 -1.68 4.51
CA LEU A 125 7.91 -0.49 4.06
C LEU A 125 9.08 -0.24 5.03
N HIS A 126 10.29 -0.44 4.57
CA HIS A 126 11.49 -0.05 5.30
C HIS A 126 11.88 1.38 4.92
N VAL A 127 11.93 2.24 5.92
CA VAL A 127 12.45 3.61 5.78
C VAL A 127 13.93 3.60 6.10
N LEU A 128 14.75 4.08 5.19
CA LEU A 128 16.20 4.09 5.31
C LEU A 128 16.69 5.45 5.83
N ASN A 129 17.77 5.44 6.54
CA ASN A 129 18.46 6.66 6.95
C ASN A 129 19.36 7.22 5.81
N SER A 130 20.03 8.34 6.04
CA SER A 130 20.94 8.96 5.06
C SER A 130 22.12 8.08 4.64
N ALA A 131 22.44 7.06 5.43
CA ALA A 131 23.46 6.04 5.12
C ALA A 131 22.88 4.78 4.46
N MET A 132 21.61 4.82 4.01
CA MET A 132 20.88 3.72 3.40
C MET A 132 20.70 2.48 4.29
N ASN A 133 20.81 2.63 5.61
CA ASN A 133 20.52 1.56 6.56
C ASN A 133 19.06 1.63 7.01
N PRO A 134 18.39 0.49 7.24
CA PRO A 134 17.04 0.44 7.78
C PRO A 134 16.97 1.18 9.11
N ASN A 135 16.05 2.13 9.23
CA ASN A 135 15.84 2.93 10.44
C ASN A 135 14.49 2.61 11.09
N LYS A 136 13.44 2.52 10.26
CA LYS A 136 12.10 2.18 10.70
C LYS A 136 11.48 1.19 9.73
N GLU A 137 10.70 0.27 10.28
CA GLU A 137 9.92 -0.69 9.53
C GLU A 137 8.43 -0.43 9.79
N ILE A 138 7.65 -0.39 8.72
CA ILE A 138 6.20 -0.24 8.77
C ILE A 138 5.60 -1.49 8.15
N THR A 139 4.82 -2.22 8.91
CA THR A 139 4.13 -3.42 8.46
C THR A 139 2.66 -3.13 8.23
N PHE A 140 2.16 -3.52 7.07
CA PHE A 140 0.76 -3.44 6.69
C PHE A 140 0.17 -4.85 6.71
N THR A 141 -0.93 -5.01 7.43
CA THR A 141 -1.61 -6.30 7.58
C THR A 141 -2.86 -6.35 6.72
N ASP A 142 -3.10 -7.50 6.10
CA ASP A 142 -4.29 -7.75 5.27
C ASP A 142 -4.44 -6.75 4.10
N VAL A 143 -3.37 -6.57 3.34
CA VAL A 143 -3.35 -5.71 2.15
C VAL A 143 -4.05 -6.40 0.98
N TYR A 144 -4.87 -5.66 0.23
CA TYR A 144 -5.49 -6.11 -0.99
C TYR A 144 -5.64 -4.96 -2.00
N PRO A 145 -5.54 -5.21 -3.30
CA PRO A 145 -5.66 -4.19 -4.33
C PRO A 145 -7.12 -3.78 -4.52
N THR A 146 -7.35 -2.48 -4.68
CA THR A 146 -8.68 -1.90 -4.97
C THR A 146 -8.73 -1.19 -6.31
N GLY A 147 -7.58 -0.77 -6.82
CA GLY A 147 -7.50 -0.06 -8.09
C GLY A 147 -6.15 -0.19 -8.74
N LEU A 148 -6.15 -0.12 -10.06
CA LEU A 148 -4.98 -0.11 -10.93
C LEU A 148 -5.26 0.92 -12.02
N THR A 149 -4.34 1.86 -12.24
CA THR A 149 -4.52 2.87 -13.28
C THR A 149 -4.30 2.28 -14.67
N ASP A 150 -4.74 3.00 -15.68
CA ASP A 150 -4.51 2.70 -17.08
C ASP A 150 -3.02 2.78 -17.46
N VAL A 151 -2.67 2.06 -18.50
CA VAL A 151 -1.36 2.10 -19.17
C VAL A 151 -1.52 2.84 -20.48
N PRO A 152 -1.10 4.11 -20.58
CA PRO A 152 -1.27 4.88 -21.80
C PRO A 152 -0.27 4.45 -22.88
N PHE A 153 -0.78 4.15 -24.08
CA PHE A 153 0.04 3.96 -25.29
C PHE A 153 -0.16 5.13 -26.23
N ASN A 154 0.91 5.82 -26.58
CA ASN A 154 0.88 6.95 -27.47
C ASN A 154 2.04 6.92 -28.47
N THR A 155 1.72 6.81 -29.76
CA THR A 155 2.70 6.74 -30.85
C THR A 155 3.14 8.11 -31.38
N THR A 156 2.56 9.21 -30.86
CA THR A 156 2.90 10.58 -31.30
C THR A 156 3.96 11.24 -30.47
N LEU A 157 4.46 10.57 -29.43
CA LEU A 157 5.56 11.09 -28.60
C LEU A 157 6.85 11.08 -29.39
N SER A 158 7.57 12.20 -29.37
CA SER A 158 8.86 12.35 -30.03
C SER A 158 10.03 11.82 -29.18
N ASP A 159 9.80 11.54 -27.92
CA ASP A 159 10.79 11.02 -26.99
C ASP A 159 10.24 9.78 -26.26
N VAL A 160 11.13 8.84 -25.95
CA VAL A 160 10.75 7.59 -25.27
C VAL A 160 10.79 7.84 -23.77
N ASP A 161 9.61 7.89 -23.16
CA ASP A 161 9.46 7.93 -21.71
C ASP A 161 8.98 6.58 -21.16
N TYR A 162 9.27 6.34 -19.88
CA TYR A 162 8.84 5.11 -19.22
C TYR A 162 7.36 5.20 -18.86
N VAL A 163 6.69 4.07 -19.02
CA VAL A 163 5.28 3.97 -18.62
C VAL A 163 5.19 3.72 -17.12
N GLU A 164 4.52 4.61 -16.41
CA GLU A 164 4.25 4.50 -14.99
C GLU A 164 2.79 4.12 -14.76
N CYS A 165 2.58 3.27 -13.77
CA CYS A 165 1.27 2.83 -13.33
C CYS A 165 1.16 2.99 -11.81
N THR A 166 -0.05 3.27 -11.34
CA THR A 166 -0.33 3.43 -9.92
C THR A 166 -1.33 2.38 -9.47
N ALA A 167 -0.94 1.63 -8.45
CA ALA A 167 -1.82 0.69 -7.78
C ALA A 167 -2.27 1.25 -6.42
N THR A 168 -3.55 1.10 -6.15
CA THR A 168 -4.17 1.50 -4.89
C THR A 168 -4.54 0.27 -4.10
N PHE A 169 -4.11 0.24 -2.84
CA PHE A 169 -4.38 -0.86 -1.93
C PHE A 169 -5.12 -0.37 -0.70
N LYS A 170 -5.98 -1.23 -0.18
CA LYS A 170 -6.54 -1.12 1.17
C LYS A 170 -5.87 -2.13 2.08
N PHE A 171 -5.88 -1.86 3.36
CA PHE A 171 -5.29 -2.71 4.39
C PHE A 171 -6.11 -2.58 5.67
N ARG A 172 -5.96 -3.53 6.57
CA ARG A 172 -6.68 -3.53 7.84
C ARG A 172 -6.07 -2.58 8.85
N LYS A 173 -4.75 -2.63 9.03
CA LYS A 173 -3.99 -1.76 9.92
C LYS A 173 -2.53 -1.70 9.50
N PHE A 174 -1.82 -0.69 9.97
CA PHE A 174 -0.37 -0.67 9.90
C PHE A 174 0.25 -0.34 11.27
N ASP A 175 1.42 -0.90 11.51
CA ASP A 175 2.17 -0.73 12.75
C ASP A 175 3.63 -0.38 12.44
N PHE A 176 4.24 0.43 13.31
CA PHE A 176 5.67 0.70 13.26
C PHE A 176 6.40 -0.34 14.11
N VAL A 177 7.29 -1.07 13.49
CA VAL A 177 8.19 -2.02 14.15
C VAL A 177 9.52 -1.34 14.41
N SER A 178 10.02 -1.41 15.64
CA SER A 178 11.27 -0.75 16.07
C SER A 178 12.41 -1.73 16.07
#